data_08964b057b98e345f59a43c1f96b6872
#
_entry.id   08964b057b98e345f59a43c1f96b6872
#
_cell.length_a   1.000
_cell.length_b   1.000
_cell.length_c   1.000
_cell.angle_alpha   90.00
_cell.angle_beta   90.00
_cell.angle_gamma   90.00
#
_symmetry.space_group_name_H-M   'P 1'
#
loop_
_entity.id
_entity.type
_entity.pdbx_description
1 polymer ?
#
loop_
_entity_poly.entity_id
_entity_poly.type
_entity_poly.pdbx_seq_one_letter_code
_entity_poly.pdbx_strand_id
1 'polypeptide(L)'
;GGTGLVWDVSSMWIARLLCLACGVYVAIKAVREGDLNSGRILLIVTLIGAAILLGIHPGDGGSWSDPRFWNAMKNTAVFTLVSTPIIVGLGLIYALLLQRGGKASAFYRAAFFVPYVLPVSVATLIWGYMLNPSRGIVARFTEYMGWGSIAWLSDPKWAMSAIVVTTVWWTVGFNLILFGAGLQDIDPTLYEAASLDGANSFQKFVSITLPGLRHATVLVLVTQIIASFQIFGQVNIMTAGGPGGTTDVLVRYIYQTGFRDTQLGYASAMSLVLFVLMVFISLIQFLISRQRSC
;
A
#
# COMPACT_ATOMS: atom_id res chain seq x y z
N GLY A 1 -28.02 19.21 12.46
CA GLY A 1 -27.46 18.49 13.57
C GLY A 1 -26.05 18.06 13.23
N GLY A 2 -25.05 18.60 13.92
CA GLY A 2 -23.64 18.32 13.63
C GLY A 2 -23.27 16.92 14.05
N THR A 3 -23.12 16.03 13.10
CA THR A 3 -22.60 14.68 13.24
C THR A 3 -21.07 14.69 13.14
N GLY A 4 -20.38 15.51 13.97
CA GLY A 4 -18.94 15.63 13.96
C GLY A 4 -18.28 14.81 15.07
N LEU A 5 -17.02 14.45 14.87
CA LEU A 5 -16.16 14.00 15.96
C LEU A 5 -16.09 15.10 17.00
N VAL A 6 -16.39 14.78 18.25
CA VAL A 6 -16.28 15.69 19.37
C VAL A 6 -14.94 15.44 20.04
N TRP A 7 -14.17 16.49 20.21
CA TRP A 7 -12.97 16.44 21.02
C TRP A 7 -13.32 16.82 22.45
N ASP A 8 -13.32 15.85 23.34
CA ASP A 8 -13.60 16.06 24.76
C ASP A 8 -12.32 15.95 25.60
N VAL A 9 -12.09 16.96 26.39
CA VAL A 9 -10.95 17.00 27.31
C VAL A 9 -11.12 16.02 28.48
N SER A 10 -12.35 15.68 28.84
CA SER A 10 -12.66 14.85 30.00
C SER A 10 -12.59 13.34 29.70
N SER A 11 -12.68 12.92 28.45
CA SER A 11 -12.67 11.50 28.12
C SER A 11 -11.27 10.90 28.24
N MET A 12 -11.16 9.79 28.96
CA MET A 12 -9.89 9.06 29.20
C MET A 12 -8.72 9.97 29.63
N TRP A 13 -9.00 11.06 30.35
CA TRP A 13 -8.02 12.08 30.71
C TRP A 13 -6.77 11.53 31.39
N ILE A 14 -6.91 10.47 32.22
CA ILE A 14 -5.77 9.83 32.89
C ILE A 14 -4.82 9.20 31.83
N ALA A 15 -5.35 8.44 30.89
CA ALA A 15 -4.55 7.80 29.85
C ALA A 15 -3.88 8.84 28.95
N ARG A 16 -4.58 9.92 28.62
CA ARG A 16 -4.04 11.05 27.84
C ARG A 16 -2.93 11.79 28.56
N LEU A 17 -3.12 12.09 29.85
CA LEU A 17 -2.08 12.70 30.68
C LEU A 17 -0.85 11.81 30.80
N LEU A 18 -1.03 10.50 30.96
CA LEU A 18 0.09 9.55 30.98
C LEU A 18 0.85 9.53 29.64
N CYS A 19 0.14 9.50 28.51
CA CYS A 19 0.76 9.57 27.19
C CYS A 19 1.51 10.89 26.97
N LEU A 20 0.91 12.03 27.35
CA LEU A 20 1.55 13.34 27.26
C LEU A 20 2.76 13.46 28.18
N ALA A 21 2.61 13.07 29.45
CA ALA A 21 3.71 13.09 30.42
C ALA A 21 4.88 12.21 30.00
N CYS A 22 4.59 11.03 29.49
CA CYS A 22 5.61 10.12 28.96
C CYS A 22 6.28 10.70 27.71
N GLY A 23 5.53 11.28 26.78
CA GLY A 23 6.04 11.95 25.59
C GLY A 23 6.93 13.15 25.94
N VAL A 24 6.49 14.01 26.87
CA VAL A 24 7.26 15.16 27.37
C VAL A 24 8.52 14.69 28.10
N TYR A 25 8.42 13.66 28.95
CA TYR A 25 9.58 13.09 29.65
C TYR A 25 10.64 12.58 28.68
N VAL A 26 10.23 11.82 27.66
CA VAL A 26 11.14 11.31 26.62
C VAL A 26 11.75 12.47 25.82
N ALA A 27 10.99 13.52 25.52
CA ALA A 27 11.49 14.71 24.83
C ALA A 27 12.54 15.46 25.67
N ILE A 28 12.26 15.71 26.97
CA ILE A 28 13.20 16.38 27.88
C ILE A 28 14.47 15.54 28.02
N LYS A 29 14.33 14.23 28.17
CA LYS A 29 15.50 13.33 28.29
C LYS A 29 16.33 13.31 27.00
N ALA A 30 15.69 13.28 25.82
CA ALA A 30 16.38 13.32 24.53
C ALA A 30 17.17 14.63 24.32
N VAL A 31 16.58 15.77 24.73
CA VAL A 31 17.24 17.08 24.67
C VAL A 31 18.40 17.17 25.66
N ARG A 32 18.23 16.67 26.88
CA ARG A 32 19.28 16.68 27.92
C ARG A 32 20.50 15.81 27.56
N GLU A 33 20.25 14.67 26.94
CA GLU A 33 21.31 13.73 26.52
C GLU A 33 21.94 14.10 25.17
N GLY A 34 21.42 15.11 24.48
CA GLY A 34 21.87 15.51 23.13
C GLY A 34 21.65 14.43 22.05
N ASP A 35 20.85 13.40 22.39
CA ASP A 35 20.62 12.21 21.55
C ASP A 35 19.17 12.22 21.03
N LEU A 36 18.93 13.09 20.06
CA LEU A 36 17.70 13.10 19.27
C LEU A 36 17.72 11.97 18.22
N ASN A 37 17.78 10.73 18.70
CA ASN A 37 17.73 9.57 17.82
C ASN A 37 16.31 9.42 17.22
N SER A 38 16.23 8.97 15.94
CA SER A 38 14.99 8.79 15.20
C SER A 38 13.96 7.95 15.97
N GLY A 39 14.39 6.98 16.77
CA GLY A 39 13.52 6.18 17.63
C GLY A 39 12.84 6.98 18.74
N ARG A 40 13.56 7.95 19.37
CA ARG A 40 13.00 8.82 20.41
C ARG A 40 12.03 9.83 19.82
N ILE A 41 12.33 10.39 18.63
CA ILE A 41 11.41 11.28 17.90
C ILE A 41 10.12 10.54 17.58
N LEU A 42 10.21 9.32 17.06
CA LEU A 42 9.05 8.50 16.77
C LEU A 42 8.21 8.25 18.02
N LEU A 43 8.84 7.87 19.12
CA LEU A 43 8.15 7.58 20.37
C LEU A 43 7.43 8.83 20.93
N ILE A 44 8.02 10.01 20.77
CA ILE A 44 7.40 11.29 21.11
C ILE A 44 6.17 11.53 20.22
N VAL A 45 6.33 11.39 18.88
CA VAL A 45 5.25 11.62 17.92
C VAL A 45 4.10 10.63 18.14
N THR A 46 4.41 9.34 18.38
CA THR A 46 3.38 8.32 18.64
C THR A 46 2.64 8.56 19.95
N LEU A 47 3.33 8.97 21.02
CA LEU A 47 2.70 9.26 22.30
C LEU A 47 1.82 10.52 22.24
N ILE A 48 2.28 11.58 21.57
CA ILE A 48 1.47 12.78 21.34
C ILE A 48 0.28 12.46 20.44
N GLY A 49 0.49 11.72 19.36
CA GLY A 49 -0.56 11.25 18.46
C GLY A 49 -1.61 10.40 19.18
N ALA A 50 -1.18 9.46 20.03
CA ALA A 50 -2.06 8.65 20.85
C ALA A 50 -2.87 9.51 21.85
N ALA A 51 -2.24 10.50 22.49
CA ALA A 51 -2.95 11.41 23.40
C ALA A 51 -4.01 12.26 22.70
N ILE A 52 -3.76 12.66 21.44
CA ILE A 52 -4.75 13.36 20.62
C ILE A 52 -5.89 12.41 20.24
N LEU A 53 -5.56 11.20 19.75
CA LEU A 53 -6.54 10.21 19.32
C LEU A 53 -7.45 9.75 20.47
N LEU A 54 -6.92 9.57 21.69
CA LEU A 54 -7.71 9.22 22.87
C LEU A 54 -8.68 10.33 23.30
N GLY A 55 -8.50 11.57 22.82
CA GLY A 55 -9.44 12.66 23.06
C GLY A 55 -10.55 12.77 22.01
N ILE A 56 -10.45 12.01 20.93
CA ILE A 56 -11.42 12.01 19.86
C ILE A 56 -12.44 10.90 20.15
N HIS A 57 -13.68 11.28 20.45
CA HIS A 57 -14.77 10.31 20.58
C HIS A 57 -15.99 10.75 19.79
N PRO A 58 -16.88 9.83 19.43
CA PRO A 58 -18.11 10.19 18.75
C PRO A 58 -18.99 11.00 19.71
N GLY A 59 -19.47 12.15 19.24
CA GLY A 59 -20.66 12.75 19.80
C GLY A 59 -21.88 11.87 19.53
N ASP A 60 -23.02 12.18 20.15
CA ASP A 60 -24.27 11.45 19.88
C ASP A 60 -24.56 11.42 18.37
N GLY A 61 -24.44 10.25 17.74
CA GLY A 61 -24.46 10.06 16.30
C GLY A 61 -23.14 10.32 15.56
N GLY A 62 -21.99 10.34 16.22
CA GLY A 62 -20.69 10.65 15.65
C GLY A 62 -20.07 9.53 14.78
N SER A 63 -19.04 9.89 14.07
CA SER A 63 -18.41 9.11 12.98
C SER A 63 -17.72 7.81 13.38
N TRP A 64 -17.49 7.55 14.67
CA TRP A 64 -17.03 6.23 15.13
C TRP A 64 -18.10 5.15 14.96
N SER A 65 -19.36 5.54 14.87
CA SER A 65 -20.47 4.66 14.55
C SER A 65 -20.72 4.53 13.05
N ASP A 66 -19.91 5.17 12.19
CA ASP A 66 -20.03 5.06 10.74
C ASP A 66 -19.48 3.72 10.23
N PRO A 67 -20.35 2.73 9.96
CA PRO A 67 -19.91 1.42 9.49
C PRO A 67 -19.25 1.49 8.11
N ARG A 68 -19.57 2.51 7.31
CA ARG A 68 -18.99 2.69 5.98
C ARG A 68 -17.53 3.10 6.04
N PHE A 69 -17.16 3.97 7.00
CA PHE A 69 -15.77 4.34 7.23
C PHE A 69 -14.92 3.11 7.58
N TRP A 70 -15.38 2.31 8.54
CA TRP A 70 -14.64 1.11 8.95
C TRP A 70 -14.57 0.05 7.87
N ASN A 71 -15.64 -0.10 7.07
CA ASN A 71 -15.63 -1.00 5.92
C ASN A 71 -14.65 -0.53 4.85
N ALA A 72 -14.63 0.76 4.53
CA ALA A 72 -13.69 1.34 3.57
C ALA A 72 -12.23 1.22 4.06
N MET A 73 -11.97 1.42 5.35
CA MET A 73 -10.64 1.21 5.97
C MET A 73 -10.21 -0.25 5.86
N LYS A 74 -11.10 -1.18 6.21
CA LYS A 74 -10.84 -2.63 6.09
C LYS A 74 -10.54 -3.03 4.66
N ASN A 75 -11.34 -2.57 3.70
CA ASN A 75 -11.15 -2.88 2.29
C ASN A 75 -9.81 -2.33 1.77
N THR A 76 -9.43 -1.12 2.18
CA THR A 76 -8.12 -0.54 1.86
C THR A 76 -6.99 -1.38 2.43
N ALA A 77 -7.10 -1.81 3.69
CA ALA A 77 -6.11 -2.68 4.32
C ALA A 77 -6.02 -4.05 3.62
N VAL A 78 -7.15 -4.69 3.32
CA VAL A 78 -7.19 -5.98 2.60
C VAL A 78 -6.59 -5.84 1.21
N PHE A 79 -6.97 -4.78 0.47
CA PHE A 79 -6.37 -4.51 -0.83
C PHE A 79 -4.86 -4.38 -0.75
N THR A 80 -4.34 -3.58 0.20
CA THR A 80 -2.90 -3.35 0.39
C THR A 80 -2.18 -4.64 0.77
N LEU A 81 -2.73 -5.42 1.71
CA LEU A 81 -2.14 -6.68 2.16
C LEU A 81 -2.09 -7.76 1.07
N VAL A 82 -3.04 -7.75 0.15
CA VAL A 82 -3.07 -8.72 -0.96
C VAL A 82 -2.26 -8.23 -2.14
N SER A 83 -2.48 -7.00 -2.59
CA SER A 83 -1.84 -6.47 -3.80
C SER A 83 -0.33 -6.24 -3.65
N THR A 84 0.11 -5.69 -2.51
CA THR A 84 1.52 -5.33 -2.30
C THR A 84 2.46 -6.53 -2.38
N PRO A 85 2.25 -7.65 -1.66
CA PRO A 85 3.14 -8.82 -1.78
C PRO A 85 3.16 -9.41 -3.19
N ILE A 86 2.03 -9.42 -3.87
CA ILE A 86 1.93 -9.94 -5.24
C ILE A 86 2.74 -9.06 -6.19
N ILE A 87 2.55 -7.75 -6.15
CA ILE A 87 3.24 -6.80 -7.04
C ILE A 87 4.75 -6.82 -6.78
N VAL A 88 5.16 -6.76 -5.51
CA VAL A 88 6.56 -6.76 -5.11
C VAL A 88 7.22 -8.09 -5.46
N GLY A 89 6.57 -9.21 -5.18
CA GLY A 89 7.06 -10.55 -5.50
C GLY A 89 7.21 -10.77 -7.00
N LEU A 90 6.19 -10.44 -7.80
CA LEU A 90 6.27 -10.54 -9.25
C LEU A 90 7.30 -9.57 -9.84
N GLY A 91 7.39 -8.34 -9.32
CA GLY A 91 8.40 -7.37 -9.74
C GLY A 91 9.82 -7.90 -9.54
N LEU A 92 10.09 -8.51 -8.38
CA LEU A 92 11.38 -9.16 -8.09
C LEU A 92 11.63 -10.36 -9.00
N ILE A 93 10.65 -11.26 -9.17
CA ILE A 93 10.77 -12.43 -10.05
C ILE A 93 11.10 -11.99 -11.47
N TYR A 94 10.36 -11.02 -12.02
CA TYR A 94 10.63 -10.52 -13.38
C TYR A 94 11.99 -9.82 -13.49
N ALA A 95 12.41 -9.07 -12.46
CA ALA A 95 13.74 -8.46 -12.45
C ALA A 95 14.86 -9.51 -12.51
N LEU A 96 14.74 -10.59 -11.74
CA LEU A 96 15.69 -11.71 -11.72
C LEU A 96 15.72 -12.46 -13.07
N LEU A 97 14.55 -12.74 -13.64
CA LEU A 97 14.46 -13.42 -14.94
C LEU A 97 15.08 -12.61 -16.07
N LEU A 98 14.93 -11.28 -16.01
CA LEU A 98 15.43 -10.35 -17.03
C LEU A 98 16.84 -9.79 -16.73
N GLN A 99 17.51 -10.28 -15.67
CA GLN A 99 18.86 -9.84 -15.30
C GLN A 99 19.92 -10.21 -16.35
N ARG A 100 19.73 -11.31 -17.07
CA ARG A 100 20.75 -11.88 -17.98
C ARG A 100 21.14 -10.98 -19.16
N GLY A 101 20.49 -9.83 -19.34
CA GLY A 101 20.79 -8.88 -20.39
C GLY A 101 20.41 -9.34 -21.80
N GLY A 102 20.76 -8.52 -22.80
CA GLY A 102 20.47 -8.79 -24.21
C GLY A 102 19.23 -8.07 -24.74
N LYS A 103 19.07 -8.08 -26.06
CA LYS A 103 17.98 -7.37 -26.77
C LYS A 103 16.58 -7.86 -26.32
N ALA A 104 16.42 -9.15 -26.07
CA ALA A 104 15.17 -9.72 -25.59
C ALA A 104 14.81 -9.20 -24.21
N SER A 105 15.77 -9.13 -23.27
CA SER A 105 15.55 -8.59 -21.93
C SER A 105 15.12 -7.13 -21.97
N ALA A 106 15.74 -6.29 -22.79
CA ALA A 106 15.36 -4.90 -22.97
C ALA A 106 13.92 -4.77 -23.52
N PHE A 107 13.56 -5.59 -24.49
CA PHE A 107 12.20 -5.63 -25.03
C PHE A 107 11.16 -6.01 -23.98
N TYR A 108 11.41 -7.08 -23.21
CA TYR A 108 10.47 -7.50 -22.15
C TYR A 108 10.36 -6.46 -21.01
N ARG A 109 11.46 -5.83 -20.61
CA ARG A 109 11.40 -4.73 -19.64
C ARG A 109 10.51 -3.59 -20.13
N ALA A 110 10.66 -3.19 -21.40
CA ALA A 110 9.80 -2.18 -22.01
C ALA A 110 8.33 -2.64 -22.06
N ALA A 111 8.07 -3.87 -22.50
CA ALA A 111 6.72 -4.42 -22.60
C ALA A 111 5.99 -4.49 -21.27
N PHE A 112 6.67 -4.87 -20.19
CA PHE A 112 6.08 -4.87 -18.83
C PHE A 112 5.92 -3.47 -18.25
N PHE A 113 6.73 -2.50 -18.69
CA PHE A 113 6.65 -1.12 -18.20
C PHE A 113 5.58 -0.28 -18.92
N VAL A 114 5.30 -0.58 -20.19
CA VAL A 114 4.31 0.17 -21.00
C VAL A 114 2.94 0.34 -20.29
N PRO A 115 2.35 -0.70 -19.65
CA PRO A 115 1.10 -0.53 -18.94
C PRO A 115 1.14 0.59 -17.88
N TYR A 116 2.24 0.74 -17.17
CA TYR A 116 2.38 1.75 -16.12
C TYR A 116 2.35 3.20 -16.65
N VAL A 117 2.75 3.39 -17.91
CA VAL A 117 2.71 4.72 -18.56
C VAL A 117 1.28 5.14 -18.91
N LEU A 118 0.35 4.18 -19.03
CA LEU A 118 -1.04 4.48 -19.33
C LEU A 118 -1.71 5.20 -18.17
N PRO A 119 -2.54 6.23 -18.45
CA PRO A 119 -3.41 6.80 -17.42
C PRO A 119 -4.28 5.71 -16.78
N VAL A 120 -4.51 5.81 -15.46
CA VAL A 120 -5.33 4.85 -14.72
C VAL A 120 -6.73 4.66 -15.34
N SER A 121 -7.31 5.71 -15.91
CA SER A 121 -8.60 5.66 -16.59
C SER A 121 -8.58 4.74 -17.81
N VAL A 122 -7.53 4.77 -18.61
CA VAL A 122 -7.37 3.90 -19.78
C VAL A 122 -7.16 2.46 -19.36
N ALA A 123 -6.25 2.22 -18.40
CA ALA A 123 -6.00 0.88 -17.88
C ALA A 123 -7.27 0.22 -17.31
N THR A 124 -8.05 0.96 -16.54
CA THR A 124 -9.30 0.47 -15.94
C THR A 124 -10.42 0.24 -16.96
N LEU A 125 -10.50 1.07 -18.00
CA LEU A 125 -11.45 0.85 -19.09
C LEU A 125 -11.12 -0.41 -19.89
N ILE A 126 -9.86 -0.64 -20.23
CA ILE A 126 -9.42 -1.85 -20.91
C ILE A 126 -9.85 -3.10 -20.11
N TRP A 127 -9.52 -3.12 -18.80
CA TRP A 127 -9.90 -4.24 -17.95
C TRP A 127 -11.41 -4.34 -17.73
N GLY A 128 -12.11 -3.21 -17.64
CA GLY A 128 -13.57 -3.18 -17.55
C GLY A 128 -14.24 -3.87 -18.75
N TYR A 129 -13.73 -3.65 -19.97
CA TYR A 129 -14.17 -4.36 -21.18
C TYR A 129 -13.76 -5.83 -21.16
N MET A 130 -12.54 -6.16 -20.79
CA MET A 130 -12.04 -7.54 -20.74
C MET A 130 -12.84 -8.40 -19.74
N LEU A 131 -13.20 -7.83 -18.60
CA LEU A 131 -13.93 -8.51 -17.51
C LEU A 131 -15.46 -8.45 -17.65
N ASN A 132 -15.98 -7.85 -18.73
CA ASN A 132 -17.42 -7.77 -18.96
C ASN A 132 -18.01 -9.18 -19.17
N PRO A 133 -19.04 -9.59 -18.39
CA PRO A 133 -19.57 -10.95 -18.44
C PRO A 133 -20.23 -11.32 -19.75
N SER A 134 -20.75 -10.34 -20.53
CA SER A 134 -21.46 -10.61 -21.77
C SER A 134 -20.58 -10.55 -23.03
N ARG A 135 -19.52 -9.73 -23.02
CA ARG A 135 -18.73 -9.42 -24.24
C ARG A 135 -17.23 -9.55 -24.02
N GLY A 136 -16.79 -9.73 -22.77
CA GLY A 136 -15.38 -9.71 -22.42
C GLY A 136 -14.62 -10.97 -22.86
N ILE A 137 -13.36 -10.80 -23.18
CA ILE A 137 -12.46 -11.91 -23.56
C ILE A 137 -12.32 -12.90 -22.41
N VAL A 138 -12.25 -12.40 -21.16
CA VAL A 138 -12.13 -13.24 -19.95
C VAL A 138 -13.38 -14.07 -19.74
N ALA A 139 -14.58 -13.52 -20.00
CA ALA A 139 -15.84 -14.27 -19.90
C ALA A 139 -15.88 -15.42 -20.89
N ARG A 140 -15.50 -15.19 -22.15
CA ARG A 140 -15.43 -16.24 -23.16
C ARG A 140 -14.42 -17.33 -22.80
N PHE A 141 -13.28 -16.95 -22.21
CA PHE A 141 -12.29 -17.90 -21.75
C PHE A 141 -12.80 -18.77 -20.58
N THR A 142 -13.51 -18.17 -19.61
CA THR A 142 -14.11 -18.91 -18.49
C THR A 142 -15.25 -19.84 -18.95
N GLU A 143 -16.04 -19.43 -19.91
CA GLU A 143 -17.04 -20.29 -20.55
C GLU A 143 -16.41 -21.48 -21.27
N TYR A 144 -15.35 -21.25 -22.05
CA TYR A 144 -14.61 -22.32 -22.75
C TYR A 144 -14.01 -23.33 -21.78
N MET A 145 -13.55 -22.88 -20.59
CA MET A 145 -13.03 -23.74 -19.52
C MET A 145 -14.16 -24.46 -18.71
N GLY A 146 -15.42 -24.20 -19.02
CA GLY A 146 -16.55 -24.80 -18.32
C GLY A 146 -16.88 -24.18 -16.95
N TRP A 147 -16.27 -23.00 -16.63
CA TRP A 147 -16.51 -22.31 -15.35
C TRP A 147 -17.74 -21.39 -15.39
N GLY A 148 -18.37 -21.28 -16.54
CA GLY A 148 -19.51 -20.40 -16.75
C GLY A 148 -19.14 -18.90 -16.83
N SER A 149 -20.17 -18.06 -16.94
CA SER A 149 -20.00 -16.61 -16.99
C SER A 149 -19.84 -16.05 -15.58
N ILE A 150 -18.65 -15.54 -15.26
CA ILE A 150 -18.35 -14.91 -13.97
C ILE A 150 -18.55 -13.40 -14.09
N ALA A 151 -19.40 -12.85 -13.23
CA ALA A 151 -19.67 -11.40 -13.15
C ALA A 151 -18.59 -10.70 -12.30
N TRP A 152 -17.34 -10.66 -12.83
CA TRP A 152 -16.13 -10.21 -12.12
C TRP A 152 -16.28 -8.90 -11.34
N LEU A 153 -16.99 -7.92 -11.87
CA LEU A 153 -17.13 -6.58 -11.27
C LEU A 153 -18.42 -6.40 -10.48
N SER A 154 -19.41 -7.30 -10.68
CA SER A 154 -20.74 -7.19 -10.08
C SER A 154 -21.00 -8.23 -8.99
N ASP A 155 -20.10 -9.21 -8.81
CA ASP A 155 -20.19 -10.19 -7.73
C ASP A 155 -19.28 -9.76 -6.56
N PRO A 156 -19.81 -9.65 -5.33
CA PRO A 156 -19.04 -9.28 -4.13
C PRO A 156 -17.78 -10.12 -3.89
N LYS A 157 -17.79 -11.39 -4.32
CA LYS A 157 -16.66 -12.33 -4.13
C LYS A 157 -15.49 -12.01 -5.04
N TRP A 158 -15.75 -11.53 -6.24
CA TRP A 158 -14.74 -11.37 -7.29
C TRP A 158 -14.31 -9.93 -7.53
N ALA A 159 -15.14 -8.95 -7.16
CA ALA A 159 -14.92 -7.55 -7.49
C ALA A 159 -13.59 -7.00 -6.97
N MET A 160 -13.22 -7.29 -5.72
CA MET A 160 -11.93 -6.87 -5.15
C MET A 160 -10.76 -7.58 -5.85
N SER A 161 -10.89 -8.86 -6.15
CA SER A 161 -9.85 -9.64 -6.85
C SER A 161 -9.61 -9.11 -8.28
N ALA A 162 -10.68 -8.71 -8.99
CA ALA A 162 -10.59 -8.08 -10.30
C ALA A 162 -9.80 -6.77 -10.26
N ILE A 163 -10.03 -5.93 -9.24
CA ILE A 163 -9.28 -4.69 -9.02
C ILE A 163 -7.80 -4.98 -8.70
N VAL A 164 -7.53 -5.99 -7.87
CA VAL A 164 -6.16 -6.43 -7.55
C VAL A 164 -5.42 -6.87 -8.82
N VAL A 165 -6.02 -7.74 -9.63
CA VAL A 165 -5.40 -8.23 -10.88
C VAL A 165 -5.11 -7.07 -11.84
N THR A 166 -6.05 -6.16 -12.01
CA THR A 166 -5.87 -4.95 -12.84
C THR A 166 -4.70 -4.10 -12.34
N THR A 167 -4.62 -3.90 -11.02
CA THR A 167 -3.56 -3.08 -10.42
C THR A 167 -2.21 -3.77 -10.52
N VAL A 168 -2.14 -5.08 -10.29
CA VAL A 168 -0.91 -5.88 -10.47
C VAL A 168 -0.39 -5.74 -11.90
N TRP A 169 -1.24 -5.97 -12.91
CA TRP A 169 -0.87 -5.85 -14.31
C TRP A 169 -0.38 -4.44 -14.63
N TRP A 170 -1.03 -3.42 -14.10
CA TRP A 170 -0.69 -2.04 -14.38
C TRP A 170 0.63 -1.60 -13.72
N THR A 171 0.95 -2.06 -12.50
CA THR A 171 2.05 -1.50 -11.69
C THR A 171 3.28 -2.41 -11.58
N VAL A 172 3.19 -3.69 -11.93
CA VAL A 172 4.29 -4.64 -11.77
C VAL A 172 5.56 -4.23 -12.52
N GLY A 173 5.41 -3.60 -13.69
CA GLY A 173 6.54 -3.15 -14.52
C GLY A 173 7.37 -2.05 -13.85
N PHE A 174 6.77 -1.17 -13.09
CA PHE A 174 7.49 -0.17 -12.31
C PHE A 174 8.37 -0.82 -11.23
N ASN A 175 7.84 -1.78 -10.50
CA ASN A 175 8.58 -2.52 -9.48
C ASN A 175 9.70 -3.39 -10.09
N LEU A 176 9.47 -3.97 -11.28
CA LEU A 176 10.50 -4.66 -12.05
C LEU A 176 11.70 -3.75 -12.35
N ILE A 177 11.45 -2.50 -12.74
CA ILE A 177 12.56 -1.56 -13.05
C ILE A 177 13.30 -1.17 -11.79
N LEU A 178 12.61 -0.90 -10.67
CA LEU A 178 13.25 -0.58 -9.40
C LEU A 178 14.14 -1.73 -8.89
N PHE A 179 13.64 -2.96 -8.93
CA PHE A 179 14.46 -4.13 -8.58
C PHE A 179 15.59 -4.36 -9.58
N GLY A 180 15.34 -4.11 -10.87
CA GLY A 180 16.36 -4.20 -11.90
C GLY A 180 17.52 -3.24 -11.69
N ALA A 181 17.24 -2.01 -11.22
CA ALA A 181 18.26 -1.05 -10.83
C ALA A 181 19.03 -1.54 -9.60
N GLY A 182 18.34 -1.97 -8.54
CA GLY A 182 18.99 -2.52 -7.35
C GLY A 182 19.84 -3.77 -7.62
N LEU A 183 19.47 -4.59 -8.61
CA LEU A 183 20.31 -5.74 -9.02
C LEU A 183 21.61 -5.31 -9.72
N GLN A 184 21.62 -4.16 -10.41
CA GLN A 184 22.79 -3.62 -11.06
C GLN A 184 23.79 -2.99 -10.07
N ASP A 185 23.35 -2.59 -8.91
CA ASP A 185 24.18 -2.02 -7.84
C ASP A 185 24.99 -3.09 -7.08
N ILE A 186 24.68 -4.38 -7.26
CA ILE A 186 25.39 -5.48 -6.61
C ILE A 186 26.68 -5.76 -7.38
N ASP A 187 27.82 -5.75 -6.66
CA ASP A 187 29.15 -6.01 -7.25
C ASP A 187 29.21 -7.42 -7.88
N PRO A 188 29.49 -7.53 -9.19
CA PRO A 188 29.61 -8.80 -9.88
C PRO A 188 30.70 -9.72 -9.29
N THR A 189 31.75 -9.16 -8.68
CA THR A 189 32.85 -9.94 -8.09
C THR A 189 32.38 -10.86 -6.97
N LEU A 190 31.31 -10.50 -6.25
CA LEU A 190 30.68 -11.36 -5.23
C LEU A 190 30.12 -12.65 -5.82
N TYR A 191 29.54 -12.56 -7.01
CA TYR A 191 29.00 -13.74 -7.71
C TYR A 191 30.11 -14.62 -8.29
N GLU A 192 31.23 -14.01 -8.73
CA GLU A 192 32.41 -14.71 -9.21
C GLU A 192 33.09 -15.48 -8.07
N ALA A 193 33.35 -14.82 -6.93
CA ALA A 193 33.92 -15.44 -5.75
C ALA A 193 33.06 -16.62 -5.27
N ALA A 194 31.75 -16.43 -5.14
CA ALA A 194 30.83 -17.51 -4.76
C ALA A 194 30.81 -18.66 -5.79
N SER A 195 31.11 -18.38 -7.06
CA SER A 195 31.24 -19.45 -8.09
C SER A 195 32.48 -20.28 -7.87
N LEU A 196 33.59 -19.65 -7.49
CA LEU A 196 34.85 -20.34 -7.16
C LEU A 196 34.69 -21.20 -5.89
N ASP A 197 33.91 -20.73 -4.92
CA ASP A 197 33.57 -21.48 -3.71
C ASP A 197 32.54 -22.62 -3.94
N GLY A 198 32.11 -22.83 -5.18
CA GLY A 198 31.15 -23.90 -5.54
C GLY A 198 29.70 -23.61 -5.15
N ALA A 199 29.34 -22.36 -4.82
CA ALA A 199 27.97 -22.00 -4.46
C ALA A 199 26.99 -22.20 -5.64
N ASN A 200 25.86 -22.87 -5.37
CA ASN A 200 24.79 -23.05 -6.34
C ASN A 200 23.93 -21.75 -6.50
N SER A 201 23.06 -21.71 -7.50
CA SER A 201 22.23 -20.53 -7.80
C SER A 201 21.33 -20.10 -6.63
N PHE A 202 20.81 -21.03 -5.86
CA PHE A 202 19.98 -20.73 -4.69
C PHE A 202 20.81 -20.12 -3.55
N GLN A 203 21.99 -20.66 -3.30
CA GLN A 203 22.93 -20.11 -2.31
C GLN A 203 23.35 -18.67 -2.68
N LYS A 204 23.70 -18.41 -3.95
CA LYS A 204 23.99 -17.06 -4.45
C LYS A 204 22.79 -16.11 -4.29
N PHE A 205 21.59 -16.58 -4.56
CA PHE A 205 20.37 -15.79 -4.37
C PHE A 205 20.18 -15.39 -2.90
N VAL A 206 20.28 -16.35 -1.97
CA VAL A 206 20.01 -16.11 -0.54
C VAL A 206 21.14 -15.31 0.11
N SER A 207 22.40 -15.59 -0.25
CA SER A 207 23.58 -15.02 0.45
C SER A 207 24.10 -13.73 -0.18
N ILE A 208 23.81 -13.45 -1.45
CA ILE A 208 24.33 -12.26 -2.16
C ILE A 208 23.15 -11.41 -2.67
N THR A 209 22.28 -11.99 -3.49
CA THR A 209 21.25 -11.21 -4.17
C THR A 209 20.23 -10.62 -3.18
N LEU A 210 19.67 -11.44 -2.30
CA LEU A 210 18.63 -11.00 -1.36
C LEU A 210 19.14 -9.96 -0.35
N PRO A 211 20.34 -10.12 0.26
CA PRO A 211 20.93 -9.07 1.08
C PRO A 211 21.31 -7.81 0.29
N GLY A 212 21.86 -7.97 -0.92
CA GLY A 212 22.23 -6.85 -1.79
C GLY A 212 21.03 -6.00 -2.23
N LEU A 213 19.88 -6.63 -2.44
CA LEU A 213 18.62 -5.94 -2.79
C LEU A 213 17.93 -5.26 -1.62
N ARG A 214 18.46 -5.29 -0.42
CA ARG A 214 17.79 -4.81 0.77
C ARG A 214 17.31 -3.35 0.64
N HIS A 215 18.15 -2.45 0.19
CA HIS A 215 17.81 -1.03 0.02
C HIS A 215 16.72 -0.84 -1.04
N ALA A 216 16.85 -1.51 -2.18
CA ALA A 216 15.84 -1.50 -3.23
C ALA A 216 14.50 -2.09 -2.73
N THR A 217 14.52 -3.18 -1.98
CA THR A 217 13.32 -3.82 -1.41
C THR A 217 12.59 -2.89 -0.46
N VAL A 218 13.31 -2.16 0.40
CA VAL A 218 12.68 -1.19 1.30
C VAL A 218 12.04 -0.06 0.51
N LEU A 219 12.75 0.51 -0.45
CA LEU A 219 12.21 1.57 -1.31
C LEU A 219 10.94 1.10 -2.03
N VAL A 220 10.97 -0.09 -2.63
CA VAL A 220 9.84 -0.68 -3.33
C VAL A 220 8.66 -0.92 -2.37
N LEU A 221 8.91 -1.47 -1.19
CA LEU A 221 7.84 -1.71 -0.20
C LEU A 221 7.21 -0.40 0.29
N VAL A 222 8.00 0.62 0.61
CA VAL A 222 7.49 1.92 1.07
C VAL A 222 6.61 2.55 0.01
N THR A 223 7.13 2.67 -1.22
CA THR A 223 6.39 3.29 -2.33
C THR A 223 5.14 2.51 -2.68
N GLN A 224 5.20 1.16 -2.69
CA GLN A 224 4.07 0.31 -3.03
C GLN A 224 2.97 0.34 -1.96
N ILE A 225 3.31 0.34 -0.67
CA ILE A 225 2.32 0.42 0.40
C ILE A 225 1.60 1.78 0.36
N ILE A 226 2.35 2.88 0.21
CA ILE A 226 1.76 4.22 0.08
C ILE A 226 0.81 4.28 -1.11
N ALA A 227 1.24 3.80 -2.28
CA ALA A 227 0.42 3.77 -3.49
C ALA A 227 -0.85 2.91 -3.31
N SER A 228 -0.75 1.76 -2.61
CA SER A 228 -1.88 0.88 -2.35
C SER A 228 -2.89 1.48 -1.37
N PHE A 229 -2.45 2.23 -0.35
CA PHE A 229 -3.36 2.95 0.54
C PHE A 229 -4.08 4.11 -0.15
N GLN A 230 -3.49 4.67 -1.20
CA GLN A 230 -4.04 5.77 -2.00
C GLN A 230 -4.84 5.29 -3.22
N ILE A 231 -5.19 4.02 -3.28
CA ILE A 231 -5.98 3.50 -4.39
C ILE A 231 -7.33 4.25 -4.50
N PHE A 232 -7.59 4.78 -5.68
CA PHE A 232 -8.81 5.53 -5.98
C PHE A 232 -9.34 5.22 -7.37
N GLY A 233 -8.54 5.50 -8.41
CA GLY A 233 -8.98 5.49 -9.80
C GLY A 233 -9.56 4.15 -10.24
N GLN A 234 -8.89 3.05 -9.91
CA GLN A 234 -9.33 1.70 -10.25
C GLN A 234 -10.70 1.39 -9.64
N VAL A 235 -10.84 1.62 -8.33
CA VAL A 235 -12.10 1.37 -7.62
C VAL A 235 -13.22 2.27 -8.13
N ASN A 236 -12.93 3.57 -8.32
CA ASN A 236 -13.93 4.54 -8.71
C ASN A 236 -14.48 4.29 -10.12
N ILE A 237 -13.63 3.86 -11.06
CA ILE A 237 -14.02 3.65 -12.47
C ILE A 237 -14.58 2.25 -12.69
N MET A 238 -14.00 1.19 -12.10
CA MET A 238 -14.38 -0.18 -12.37
C MET A 238 -15.65 -0.61 -11.64
N THR A 239 -15.79 -0.25 -10.36
CA THR A 239 -16.87 -0.74 -9.49
C THR A 239 -17.67 0.36 -8.81
N ALA A 240 -17.17 1.59 -8.81
CA ALA A 240 -17.72 2.69 -8.02
C ALA A 240 -17.95 2.31 -6.53
N GLY A 241 -17.05 1.46 -5.97
CA GLY A 241 -17.13 0.96 -4.59
C GLY A 241 -18.10 -0.22 -4.39
N GLY A 242 -18.83 -0.64 -5.44
CA GLY A 242 -19.77 -1.76 -5.42
C GLY A 242 -19.12 -3.13 -5.64
N PRO A 243 -19.94 -4.20 -5.64
CA PRO A 243 -21.33 -4.23 -5.20
C PRO A 243 -21.44 -4.12 -3.67
N GLY A 244 -22.48 -3.42 -3.18
CA GLY A 244 -22.78 -3.34 -1.74
C GLY A 244 -21.68 -2.77 -0.84
N GLY A 245 -20.76 -1.94 -1.37
CA GLY A 245 -19.64 -1.39 -0.60
C GLY A 245 -18.45 -2.34 -0.41
N THR A 246 -18.44 -3.52 -1.03
CA THR A 246 -17.37 -4.53 -0.85
C THR A 246 -16.02 -4.12 -1.43
N THR A 247 -16.02 -3.17 -2.35
CA THR A 247 -14.78 -2.59 -2.90
C THR A 247 -14.61 -1.12 -2.54
N ASP A 248 -15.48 -0.56 -1.69
CA ASP A 248 -15.34 0.84 -1.27
C ASP A 248 -14.06 1.00 -0.44
N VAL A 249 -13.20 1.93 -0.85
CA VAL A 249 -11.90 2.20 -0.23
C VAL A 249 -11.88 3.60 0.37
N LEU A 250 -10.99 3.83 1.33
CA LEU A 250 -11.00 5.05 2.13
C LEU A 250 -10.88 6.32 1.29
N VAL A 251 -9.96 6.35 0.31
CA VAL A 251 -9.79 7.55 -0.55
C VAL A 251 -11.03 7.83 -1.40
N ARG A 252 -11.70 6.77 -1.88
CA ARG A 252 -12.96 6.94 -2.61
C ARG A 252 -14.07 7.45 -1.70
N TYR A 253 -14.16 6.93 -0.48
CA TYR A 253 -15.14 7.39 0.49
C TYR A 253 -14.90 8.87 0.87
N ILE A 254 -13.65 9.26 1.11
CA ILE A 254 -13.27 10.67 1.32
C ILE A 254 -13.72 11.55 0.14
N TYR A 255 -13.43 11.11 -1.10
CA TYR A 255 -13.83 11.85 -2.30
C TYR A 255 -15.35 11.99 -2.41
N GLN A 256 -16.09 10.92 -2.21
CA GLN A 256 -17.56 10.95 -2.27
C GLN A 256 -18.14 11.89 -1.21
N THR A 257 -17.72 11.75 0.05
CA THR A 257 -18.19 12.57 1.17
C THR A 257 -17.84 14.05 0.97
N GLY A 258 -16.63 14.35 0.51
CA GLY A 258 -16.19 15.75 0.34
C GLY A 258 -16.78 16.43 -0.87
N PHE A 259 -16.75 15.77 -2.03
CA PHE A 259 -17.07 16.42 -3.31
C PHE A 259 -18.47 16.11 -3.85
N ARG A 260 -19.05 14.96 -3.48
CA ARG A 260 -20.40 14.58 -3.89
C ARG A 260 -21.44 14.96 -2.84
N ASP A 261 -21.16 14.62 -1.58
CA ASP A 261 -22.08 14.85 -0.46
C ASP A 261 -21.82 16.22 0.21
N THR A 262 -20.83 16.98 -0.26
CA THR A 262 -20.44 18.34 0.19
C THR A 262 -20.14 18.45 1.70
N GLN A 263 -19.79 17.34 2.35
CA GLN A 263 -19.42 17.27 3.77
C GLN A 263 -17.90 17.43 3.96
N LEU A 264 -17.38 18.61 3.60
CA LEU A 264 -15.93 18.89 3.59
C LEU A 264 -15.26 18.69 4.95
N GLY A 265 -15.95 19.04 6.05
CA GLY A 265 -15.41 18.88 7.41
C GLY A 265 -15.15 17.40 7.75
N TYR A 266 -16.10 16.52 7.43
CA TYR A 266 -15.97 15.08 7.67
C TYR A 266 -14.91 14.45 6.74
N ALA A 267 -14.91 14.81 5.47
CA ALA A 267 -13.91 14.36 4.51
C ALA A 267 -12.48 14.77 4.94
N SER A 268 -12.32 15.99 5.45
CA SER A 268 -11.03 16.46 5.98
C SER A 268 -10.57 15.66 7.21
N ALA A 269 -11.48 15.32 8.13
CA ALA A 269 -11.17 14.47 9.28
C ALA A 269 -10.71 13.07 8.84
N MET A 270 -11.41 12.44 7.89
CA MET A 270 -11.00 11.15 7.34
C MET A 270 -9.64 11.21 6.63
N SER A 271 -9.38 12.29 5.88
CA SER A 271 -8.09 12.51 5.22
C SER A 271 -6.94 12.63 6.22
N LEU A 272 -7.18 13.27 7.36
CA LEU A 272 -6.20 13.40 8.43
C LEU A 272 -5.90 12.04 9.08
N VAL A 273 -6.91 11.20 9.29
CA VAL A 273 -6.72 9.82 9.78
C VAL A 273 -5.88 9.00 8.79
N LEU A 274 -6.19 9.09 7.50
CA LEU A 274 -5.40 8.40 6.46
C LEU A 274 -3.95 8.90 6.45
N PHE A 275 -3.73 10.21 6.55
CA PHE A 275 -2.38 10.79 6.60
C PHE A 275 -1.58 10.28 7.79
N VAL A 276 -2.14 10.32 9.00
CA VAL A 276 -1.48 9.81 10.21
C VAL A 276 -1.14 8.33 10.07
N LEU A 277 -2.05 7.54 9.53
CA LEU A 277 -1.82 6.11 9.28
C LEU A 277 -0.67 5.87 8.30
N MET A 278 -0.63 6.61 7.20
CA MET A 278 0.47 6.49 6.21
C MET A 278 1.82 6.90 6.81
N VAL A 279 1.87 8.00 7.56
CA VAL A 279 3.09 8.44 8.27
C VAL A 279 3.55 7.36 9.24
N PHE A 280 2.65 6.79 10.01
CA PHE A 280 2.96 5.73 10.97
C PHE A 280 3.54 4.48 10.30
N ILE A 281 2.91 4.00 9.22
CA ILE A 281 3.41 2.85 8.46
C ILE A 281 4.79 3.14 7.86
N SER A 282 4.96 4.32 7.25
CA SER A 282 6.25 4.72 6.64
C SER A 282 7.36 4.83 7.68
N LEU A 283 7.08 5.33 8.87
CA LEU A 283 8.03 5.41 9.97
C LEU A 283 8.44 4.02 10.47
N ILE A 284 7.47 3.11 10.64
CA ILE A 284 7.78 1.71 11.02
C ILE A 284 8.70 1.07 9.99
N GLN A 285 8.39 1.19 8.71
CA GLN A 285 9.21 0.63 7.63
C GLN A 285 10.63 1.20 7.63
N PHE A 286 10.76 2.51 7.79
CA PHE A 286 12.06 3.18 7.86
C PHE A 286 12.90 2.70 9.05
N LEU A 287 12.28 2.54 10.23
CA LEU A 287 12.97 2.06 11.43
C LEU A 287 13.44 0.61 11.28
N ILE A 288 12.60 -0.27 10.74
CA ILE A 288 12.97 -1.68 10.47
C ILE A 288 14.14 -1.74 9.48
N SER A 289 14.13 -0.88 8.49
CA SER A 289 15.22 -0.78 7.51
C SER A 289 16.54 -0.37 8.14
N ARG A 290 16.51 0.62 9.03
CA ARG A 290 17.71 1.18 9.66
C ARG A 290 18.37 0.22 10.65
N GLN A 291 17.59 -0.51 11.46
CA GLN A 291 18.13 -1.43 12.49
C GLN A 291 18.96 -2.60 11.94
N ARG A 292 18.85 -2.89 10.66
CA ARG A 292 19.57 -3.98 10.00
C ARG A 292 20.79 -3.49 9.18
N SER A 293 21.19 -2.24 9.33
CA SER A 293 22.34 -1.62 8.61
C SER A 293 23.60 -1.54 9.48
N CYS A 294 23.60 -2.11 10.69
CA CYS A 294 24.75 -2.30 11.57
C CYS A 294 25.16 -3.75 11.55
#